data_3fe51915d04a02c7cb9f6d3f052e4008
#
_entry.id   3fe51915d04a02c7cb9f6d3f052e4008
#
_cell.length_a   1.000
_cell.length_b   1.000
_cell.length_c   1.000
_cell.angle_alpha   90.00
_cell.angle_beta   90.00
_cell.angle_gamma   90.00
#
_symmetry.space_group_name_H-M   'P 1'
#
loop_
_entity.id
_entity.type
_entity.pdbx_description
1 polymer ?
#
loop_
_entity_poly.entity_id
_entity_poly.type
_entity_poly.pdbx_seq_one_letter_code
_entity_poly.pdbx_strand_id
1 'polypeptide(L)'
;SYDDHVDQLRKPNEDMQICSFLWVYYGFPTSCYEGKNVEEVRFTSGLKMGQTDESEVGCACGIPDSGVGMALGYAEGKGVPYHRAISKYTPTWPRSFTPSNQEMRSLVAKMKLIPNRAMLQNKRLLFCDDSIVRGTQLRDNVKILYDYGAKEVHMRIACPPLIYACPFVGFSASKNALELITRRIIKELEDRKSVV
;
A
#
# COMPACT_ATOMS: atom_id res chain seq x y z
N SER A 1 31.23 26.05 -0.25
CA SER A 1 31.76 24.70 -0.42
C SER A 1 31.14 23.84 0.65
N TYR A 2 30.39 22.83 0.26
CA TYR A 2 29.95 21.81 1.18
C TYR A 2 31.17 20.93 1.47
N ASP A 3 31.51 20.85 2.74
CA ASP A 3 32.55 19.95 3.22
C ASP A 3 31.96 18.54 3.16
N ASP A 4 32.60 17.60 2.44
CA ASP A 4 32.16 16.19 2.33
C ASP A 4 32.40 15.42 3.65
N HIS A 5 32.36 16.12 4.79
CA HIS A 5 32.58 15.52 6.09
C HIS A 5 31.27 14.93 6.62
N VAL A 6 31.32 13.66 6.99
CA VAL A 6 30.21 12.93 7.61
C VAL A 6 30.54 12.70 9.08
N ASP A 7 29.77 13.33 9.95
CA ASP A 7 29.89 13.14 11.39
C ASP A 7 29.09 11.91 11.82
N GLN A 8 29.77 10.92 12.38
CA GLN A 8 29.15 9.78 12.99
C GLN A 8 28.70 10.11 14.41
N LEU A 9 27.40 10.38 14.61
CA LEU A 9 26.85 10.77 15.91
C LEU A 9 26.68 9.62 16.88
N ARG A 10 26.60 8.36 16.38
CA ARG A 10 26.43 7.15 17.18
C ARG A 10 27.15 5.99 16.51
N LYS A 11 27.80 5.14 17.29
CA LYS A 11 28.34 3.87 16.77
C LYS A 11 27.20 2.99 16.27
N PRO A 12 27.36 2.28 15.13
CA PRO A 12 26.39 1.29 14.68
C PRO A 12 26.28 0.16 15.71
N ASN A 13 25.13 -0.50 15.74
CA ASN A 13 24.99 -1.73 16.51
C ASN A 13 25.78 -2.85 15.82
N GLU A 14 26.20 -3.85 16.60
CA GLU A 14 26.87 -5.03 16.05
C GLU A 14 25.94 -5.86 15.17
N ASP A 15 24.65 -5.91 15.52
CA ASP A 15 23.64 -6.61 14.75
C ASP A 15 22.89 -5.65 13.82
N MET A 16 22.95 -5.92 12.51
CA MET A 16 22.22 -5.16 11.52
C MET A 16 20.73 -5.57 11.53
N GLN A 17 19.85 -4.61 11.72
CA GLN A 17 18.40 -4.80 11.60
C GLN A 17 17.89 -4.06 10.37
N ILE A 18 17.24 -4.82 9.46
CA ILE A 18 16.72 -4.29 8.20
C ILE A 18 15.18 -4.31 8.26
N CYS A 19 14.57 -3.19 7.89
CA CYS A 19 13.12 -3.08 7.79
C CYS A 19 12.65 -3.39 6.36
N SER A 20 11.77 -4.38 6.20
CA SER A 20 11.19 -4.76 4.91
C SER A 20 10.41 -3.62 4.22
N PHE A 21 9.97 -2.61 4.98
CA PHE A 21 9.32 -1.42 4.45
C PHE A 21 10.18 -0.61 3.47
N LEU A 22 11.50 -0.76 3.52
CA LEU A 22 12.41 -0.17 2.53
C LEU A 22 12.04 -0.62 1.12
N TRP A 23 11.71 -1.89 0.92
CA TRP A 23 11.31 -2.43 -0.38
C TRP A 23 9.81 -2.33 -0.62
N VAL A 24 8.99 -2.63 0.36
CA VAL A 24 7.54 -2.73 0.17
C VAL A 24 6.92 -1.37 -0.11
N TYR A 25 7.34 -0.31 0.58
CA TYR A 25 6.72 1.00 0.49
C TYR A 25 7.68 2.15 0.15
N TYR A 26 8.79 2.28 0.91
CA TYR A 26 9.62 3.48 0.89
C TYR A 26 10.44 3.63 -0.37
N GLY A 27 11.03 2.54 -0.85
CA GLY A 27 11.98 2.55 -1.94
C GLY A 27 11.36 3.00 -3.25
N PHE A 28 12.12 3.82 -3.98
CA PHE A 28 11.80 4.08 -5.36
C PHE A 28 12.07 2.81 -6.19
N PRO A 29 11.29 2.49 -7.24
CA PRO A 29 11.41 1.23 -7.97
C PRO A 29 12.82 0.87 -8.46
N THR A 30 13.59 1.88 -8.86
CA THR A 30 14.98 1.68 -9.33
C THR A 30 16.03 1.63 -8.23
N SER A 31 15.65 1.86 -6.97
CA SER A 31 16.56 1.82 -5.82
C SER A 31 16.94 0.40 -5.45
N CYS A 32 18.13 0.25 -4.88
CA CYS A 32 18.64 -1.00 -4.30
C CYS A 32 19.02 -0.77 -2.85
N TYR A 33 18.62 -1.70 -1.98
CA TYR A 33 19.06 -1.77 -0.59
C TYR A 33 19.67 -3.16 -0.35
N GLU A 34 20.85 -3.22 0.25
CA GLU A 34 21.54 -4.50 0.52
C GLU A 34 21.63 -5.41 -0.71
N GLY A 35 21.90 -4.82 -1.88
CA GLY A 35 22.02 -5.55 -3.15
C GLY A 35 20.71 -6.08 -3.73
N LYS A 36 19.55 -5.70 -3.16
CA LYS A 36 18.22 -6.11 -3.64
C LYS A 36 17.48 -4.92 -4.23
N ASN A 37 17.07 -5.03 -5.48
CA ASN A 37 16.27 -4.01 -6.15
C ASN A 37 14.84 -3.99 -5.61
N VAL A 38 14.26 -2.80 -5.47
CA VAL A 38 12.92 -2.59 -4.91
C VAL A 38 11.84 -3.23 -5.77
N GLU A 39 11.87 -3.00 -7.08
CA GLU A 39 10.84 -3.52 -7.99
C GLU A 39 10.91 -5.05 -8.10
N GLU A 40 12.11 -5.62 -8.13
CA GLU A 40 12.31 -7.07 -8.13
C GLU A 40 11.73 -7.73 -6.88
N VAL A 41 11.92 -7.12 -5.71
CA VAL A 41 11.36 -7.63 -4.45
C VAL A 41 9.83 -7.57 -4.46
N ARG A 42 9.24 -6.46 -4.94
CA ARG A 42 7.78 -6.32 -5.07
C ARG A 42 7.21 -7.35 -6.03
N PHE A 43 7.82 -7.49 -7.20
CA PHE A 43 7.41 -8.47 -8.21
C PHE A 43 7.47 -9.90 -7.67
N THR A 44 8.59 -10.30 -7.06
CA THR A 44 8.79 -11.65 -6.50
C THR A 44 7.78 -11.93 -5.38
N SER A 45 7.48 -10.94 -4.54
CA SER A 45 6.46 -11.06 -3.50
C SER A 45 5.08 -11.33 -4.11
N GLY A 46 4.71 -10.56 -5.12
CA GLY A 46 3.46 -10.75 -5.85
C GLY A 46 3.37 -12.11 -6.54
N LEU A 47 4.44 -12.53 -7.20
CA LEU A 47 4.53 -13.84 -7.88
C LEU A 47 4.22 -14.99 -6.91
N LYS A 48 4.86 -14.99 -5.75
CA LYS A 48 4.63 -16.02 -4.72
C LYS A 48 3.19 -15.98 -4.21
N MET A 49 2.63 -14.80 -3.97
CA MET A 49 1.23 -14.67 -3.55
C MET A 49 0.27 -15.19 -4.64
N GLY A 50 0.51 -14.87 -5.91
CA GLY A 50 -0.32 -15.35 -7.02
C GLY A 50 -0.31 -16.87 -7.16
N GLN A 51 0.84 -17.50 -6.95
CA GLN A 51 1.01 -18.96 -7.03
C GLN A 51 0.22 -19.72 -5.95
N THR A 52 0.02 -19.11 -4.78
CA THR A 52 -0.63 -19.76 -3.62
C THR A 52 -2.07 -19.31 -3.40
N ASP A 53 -2.53 -18.29 -4.12
CA ASP A 53 -3.87 -17.74 -3.94
C ASP A 53 -4.92 -18.60 -4.67
N GLU A 54 -5.93 -19.06 -3.94
CA GLU A 54 -7.02 -19.87 -4.47
C GLU A 54 -8.22 -19.04 -4.96
N SER A 55 -8.21 -17.71 -4.76
CA SER A 55 -9.32 -16.85 -5.15
C SER A 55 -9.56 -16.85 -6.66
N GLU A 56 -10.82 -16.93 -7.07
CA GLU A 56 -11.21 -16.80 -8.47
C GLU A 56 -11.33 -15.34 -8.87
N VAL A 57 -10.32 -14.83 -9.56
CA VAL A 57 -10.26 -13.45 -10.03
C VAL A 57 -10.02 -13.38 -11.53
N GLY A 58 -10.59 -12.38 -12.18
CA GLY A 58 -10.47 -12.20 -13.63
C GLY A 58 -9.23 -11.44 -14.06
N CYS A 59 -8.67 -10.61 -13.17
CA CYS A 59 -7.44 -9.86 -13.42
C CYS A 59 -6.84 -9.31 -12.12
N ALA A 60 -5.56 -9.00 -12.17
CA ALA A 60 -4.83 -8.31 -11.10
C ALA A 60 -4.63 -6.83 -11.42
N CYS A 61 -4.65 -6.00 -10.41
CA CYS A 61 -4.47 -4.55 -10.47
C CYS A 61 -3.58 -4.10 -9.32
N GLY A 62 -2.83 -3.02 -9.49
CA GLY A 62 -2.04 -2.42 -8.42
C GLY A 62 -2.61 -1.07 -7.97
N ILE A 63 -2.59 -0.82 -6.68
CA ILE A 63 -2.77 0.54 -6.17
C ILE A 63 -1.49 1.32 -6.48
N PRO A 64 -1.54 2.38 -7.30
CA PRO A 64 -0.36 3.13 -7.67
C PRO A 64 0.25 3.91 -6.48
N ASP A 65 1.59 3.98 -6.36
CA ASP A 65 2.58 3.37 -7.24
C ASP A 65 3.15 2.07 -6.65
N SER A 66 3.15 1.92 -5.32
CA SER A 66 3.80 0.82 -4.58
C SER A 66 3.22 -0.57 -4.86
N GLY A 67 1.90 -0.66 -5.09
CA GLY A 67 1.23 -1.91 -5.39
C GLY A 67 1.41 -2.42 -6.83
N VAL A 68 1.97 -1.63 -7.75
CA VAL A 68 2.06 -1.99 -9.18
C VAL A 68 2.99 -3.18 -9.41
N GLY A 69 4.23 -3.12 -8.92
CA GLY A 69 5.20 -4.21 -9.11
C GLY A 69 4.72 -5.53 -8.52
N MET A 70 4.09 -5.47 -7.33
CA MET A 70 3.49 -6.63 -6.71
C MET A 70 2.31 -7.20 -7.53
N ALA A 71 1.46 -6.34 -8.09
CA ALA A 71 0.33 -6.78 -8.91
C ALA A 71 0.77 -7.40 -10.25
N LEU A 72 1.87 -6.92 -10.84
CA LEU A 72 2.48 -7.54 -12.01
C LEU A 72 2.97 -8.96 -11.69
N GLY A 73 3.71 -9.12 -10.59
CA GLY A 73 4.15 -10.45 -10.14
C GLY A 73 2.96 -11.36 -9.79
N TYR A 74 1.94 -10.84 -9.11
CA TYR A 74 0.74 -11.60 -8.81
C TYR A 74 0.02 -12.08 -10.07
N ALA A 75 -0.14 -11.21 -11.06
CA ALA A 75 -0.76 -11.56 -12.34
C ALA A 75 -0.05 -12.73 -13.02
N GLU A 76 1.28 -12.70 -13.06
CA GLU A 76 2.11 -13.77 -13.59
C GLU A 76 1.94 -15.07 -12.79
N GLY A 77 2.07 -14.99 -11.44
CA GLY A 77 1.96 -16.16 -10.56
C GLY A 77 0.60 -16.82 -10.57
N LYS A 78 -0.48 -16.05 -10.76
CA LYS A 78 -1.86 -16.53 -10.83
C LYS A 78 -2.28 -16.96 -12.24
N GLY A 79 -1.56 -16.52 -13.27
CA GLY A 79 -1.93 -16.75 -14.67
C GLY A 79 -3.13 -15.91 -15.14
N VAL A 80 -3.30 -14.71 -14.59
CA VAL A 80 -4.37 -13.76 -14.97
C VAL A 80 -3.77 -12.49 -15.58
N PRO A 81 -4.51 -11.74 -16.42
CA PRO A 81 -3.99 -10.50 -16.96
C PRO A 81 -3.83 -9.40 -15.88
N TYR A 82 -2.82 -8.55 -16.05
CA TYR A 82 -2.71 -7.30 -15.31
C TYR A 82 -3.54 -6.21 -15.99
N HIS A 83 -4.38 -5.50 -15.23
CA HIS A 83 -5.13 -4.35 -15.71
C HIS A 83 -4.81 -3.10 -14.91
N ARG A 84 -4.59 -1.99 -15.60
CA ARG A 84 -4.45 -0.67 -14.97
C ARG A 84 -5.82 -0.08 -14.69
N ALA A 85 -6.51 -0.61 -13.69
CA ALA A 85 -7.86 -0.20 -13.32
C ALA A 85 -7.91 1.11 -12.52
N ILE A 86 -6.77 1.55 -11.95
CA ILE A 86 -6.61 2.82 -11.27
C ILE A 86 -5.37 3.51 -11.82
N SER A 87 -5.47 4.80 -12.05
CA SER A 87 -4.34 5.67 -12.40
C SER A 87 -4.15 6.73 -11.34
N LYS A 88 -2.90 7.02 -11.01
CA LYS A 88 -2.56 8.13 -10.14
C LYS A 88 -2.60 9.42 -10.95
N TYR A 89 -3.36 10.39 -10.47
CA TYR A 89 -3.31 11.73 -11.03
C TYR A 89 -2.14 12.49 -10.40
N THR A 90 -1.13 12.73 -11.18
CA THR A 90 0.04 13.54 -10.80
C THR A 90 0.10 14.80 -11.64
N PRO A 91 -0.80 15.78 -11.46
CA PRO A 91 -0.55 17.10 -12.00
C PRO A 91 0.71 17.62 -11.30
N THR A 92 1.55 18.28 -12.06
CA THR A 92 2.74 19.00 -11.56
C THR A 92 2.32 20.22 -10.74
N TRP A 93 1.55 20.02 -9.70
CA TRP A 93 1.26 21.05 -8.73
C TRP A 93 2.41 21.09 -7.74
N PRO A 94 3.12 22.23 -7.63
CA PRO A 94 4.15 22.37 -6.62
C PRO A 94 3.56 22.04 -5.24
N ARG A 95 4.32 21.40 -4.38
CA ARG A 95 3.90 21.05 -2.99
C ARG A 95 3.37 22.24 -2.18
N SER A 96 3.70 23.47 -2.60
CA SER A 96 3.22 24.72 -2.03
C SER A 96 1.72 25.01 -2.27
N PHE A 97 1.05 24.28 -3.14
CA PHE A 97 -0.37 24.45 -3.40
C PHE A 97 -1.21 23.48 -2.56
N THR A 98 -1.10 23.57 -1.24
CA THR A 98 -2.09 22.93 -0.37
C THR A 98 -3.26 23.91 -0.25
N PRO A 99 -4.46 23.58 -0.80
CA PRO A 99 -5.60 24.47 -0.72
C PRO A 99 -5.93 24.78 0.75
N SER A 100 -6.19 26.03 1.05
CA SER A 100 -6.58 26.47 2.40
C SER A 100 -7.98 26.00 2.82
N ASN A 101 -8.82 25.64 1.85
CA ASN A 101 -10.20 25.19 2.04
C ASN A 101 -10.28 23.66 2.17
N GLN A 102 -11.05 23.17 3.17
CA GLN A 102 -11.25 21.76 3.44
C GLN A 102 -11.95 21.01 2.29
N GLU A 103 -12.87 21.64 1.58
CA GLU A 103 -13.56 21.07 0.42
C GLU A 103 -12.59 20.79 -0.73
N MET A 104 -11.70 21.74 -1.02
CA MET A 104 -10.65 21.58 -2.03
C MET A 104 -9.64 20.49 -1.63
N ARG A 105 -9.28 20.39 -0.34
CA ARG A 105 -8.43 19.28 0.15
C ARG A 105 -9.10 17.92 -0.06
N SER A 106 -10.40 17.82 0.22
CA SER A 106 -11.18 16.60 0.01
C SER A 106 -11.27 16.25 -1.47
N LEU A 107 -11.47 17.25 -2.35
CA LEU A 107 -11.48 17.08 -3.80
C LEU A 107 -10.12 16.61 -4.32
N VAL A 108 -9.04 17.26 -3.93
CA VAL A 108 -7.65 16.89 -4.30
C VAL A 108 -7.32 15.48 -3.80
N ALA A 109 -7.76 15.11 -2.62
CA ALA A 109 -7.58 13.75 -2.10
C ALA A 109 -8.32 12.69 -2.94
N LYS A 110 -9.56 12.99 -3.39
CA LYS A 110 -10.35 12.14 -4.30
C LYS A 110 -9.74 12.07 -5.71
N MET A 111 -9.07 13.11 -6.16
CA MET A 111 -8.42 13.14 -7.47
C MET A 111 -7.09 12.39 -7.54
N LYS A 112 -6.53 11.98 -6.40
CA LYS A 112 -5.24 11.26 -6.38
C LYS A 112 -5.27 9.93 -7.12
N LEU A 113 -6.40 9.23 -7.05
CA LEU A 113 -6.60 7.93 -7.67
C LEU A 113 -7.84 7.99 -8.56
N ILE A 114 -7.64 7.85 -9.87
CA ILE A 114 -8.70 7.91 -10.86
C ILE A 114 -9.01 6.48 -11.33
N PRO A 115 -10.20 5.95 -11.01
CA PRO A 115 -10.63 4.64 -11.48
C PRO A 115 -10.97 4.67 -12.97
N ASN A 116 -10.63 3.60 -13.68
CA ASN A 116 -10.97 3.39 -15.08
C ASN A 116 -12.20 2.49 -15.19
N ARG A 117 -13.37 3.08 -15.48
CA ARG A 117 -14.64 2.37 -15.55
C ARG A 117 -14.62 1.19 -16.53
N ALA A 118 -14.01 1.35 -17.70
CA ALA A 118 -13.92 0.30 -18.70
C ALA A 118 -13.12 -0.93 -18.21
N MET A 119 -12.17 -0.71 -17.29
CA MET A 119 -11.38 -1.78 -16.71
C MET A 119 -12.03 -2.40 -15.47
N LEU A 120 -13.02 -1.73 -14.85
CA LEU A 120 -13.68 -2.16 -13.61
C LEU A 120 -15.02 -2.86 -13.84
N GLN A 121 -15.81 -2.33 -14.79
CA GLN A 121 -17.23 -2.70 -14.92
C GLN A 121 -17.44 -4.21 -15.11
N ASN A 122 -18.28 -4.81 -14.25
CA ASN A 122 -18.66 -6.21 -14.23
C ASN A 122 -17.52 -7.22 -14.09
N LYS A 123 -16.36 -6.79 -13.56
CA LYS A 123 -15.20 -7.67 -13.38
C LYS A 123 -15.00 -8.07 -11.93
N ARG A 124 -14.43 -9.26 -11.72
CA ARG A 124 -13.85 -9.72 -10.46
C ARG A 124 -12.38 -9.32 -10.47
N LEU A 125 -11.99 -8.40 -9.62
CA LEU A 125 -10.67 -7.79 -9.62
C LEU A 125 -9.94 -8.10 -8.31
N LEU A 126 -8.64 -8.31 -8.44
CA LEU A 126 -7.75 -8.34 -7.29
C LEU A 126 -6.84 -7.11 -7.34
N PHE A 127 -6.76 -6.40 -6.23
CA PHE A 127 -5.84 -5.29 -6.06
C PHE A 127 -4.72 -5.64 -5.09
N CYS A 128 -3.51 -5.32 -5.48
CA CYS A 128 -2.34 -5.36 -4.61
C CYS A 128 -2.05 -3.96 -4.05
N ASP A 129 -1.73 -3.90 -2.76
CA ASP A 129 -1.32 -2.67 -2.07
C ASP A 129 -0.17 -2.98 -1.11
N ASP A 130 0.54 -1.96 -0.65
CA ASP A 130 1.70 -2.13 0.23
C ASP A 130 1.31 -2.47 1.68
N SER A 131 0.38 -1.73 2.26
CA SER A 131 0.06 -1.84 3.69
C SER A 131 -1.32 -1.31 4.04
N ILE A 132 -1.89 -1.80 5.15
CA ILE A 132 -3.08 -1.24 5.77
C ILE A 132 -2.70 -0.67 7.14
N VAL A 133 -2.83 0.63 7.31
CA VAL A 133 -2.53 1.32 8.58
C VAL A 133 -3.82 1.55 9.39
N ARG A 134 -4.66 2.48 8.96
CA ARG A 134 -5.92 2.85 9.64
C ARG A 134 -7.17 2.23 9.03
N GLY A 135 -7.06 1.67 7.83
CA GLY A 135 -8.16 1.05 7.09
C GLY A 135 -9.13 2.03 6.42
N THR A 136 -9.07 3.33 6.74
CA THR A 136 -9.99 4.33 6.18
C THR A 136 -9.79 4.49 4.68
N GLN A 137 -8.56 4.66 4.24
CA GLN A 137 -8.23 4.82 2.82
C GLN A 137 -8.61 3.57 2.00
N LEU A 138 -8.35 2.39 2.55
CA LEU A 138 -8.73 1.13 1.90
C LEU A 138 -10.25 1.04 1.72
N ARG A 139 -11.03 1.32 2.76
CA ARG A 139 -12.49 1.31 2.71
C ARG A 139 -13.02 2.28 1.65
N ASP A 140 -12.49 3.49 1.61
CA ASP A 140 -12.92 4.52 0.67
C ASP A 140 -12.55 4.12 -0.77
N ASN A 141 -11.36 3.55 -0.99
CA ASN A 141 -10.95 3.03 -2.29
C ASN A 141 -11.86 1.88 -2.75
N VAL A 142 -12.14 0.91 -1.89
CA VAL A 142 -13.02 -0.22 -2.22
C VAL A 142 -14.43 0.27 -2.57
N LYS A 143 -14.98 1.23 -1.82
CA LYS A 143 -16.27 1.85 -2.14
C LYS A 143 -16.26 2.47 -3.54
N ILE A 144 -15.24 3.26 -3.88
CA ILE A 144 -15.10 3.87 -5.20
C ILE A 144 -15.09 2.80 -6.31
N LEU A 145 -14.39 1.67 -6.10
CA LEU A 145 -14.35 0.60 -7.10
C LEU A 145 -15.73 0.00 -7.38
N TYR A 146 -16.55 -0.21 -6.34
CA TYR A 146 -17.94 -0.67 -6.51
C TYR A 146 -18.82 0.41 -7.16
N ASP A 147 -18.66 1.68 -6.83
CA ASP A 147 -19.38 2.81 -7.46
C ASP A 147 -19.07 2.89 -8.97
N TYR A 148 -17.88 2.44 -9.40
CA TYR A 148 -17.48 2.34 -10.80
C TYR A 148 -17.85 1.03 -11.47
N GLY A 149 -18.59 0.16 -10.77
CA GLY A 149 -19.22 -1.03 -11.32
C GLY A 149 -18.39 -2.32 -11.22
N ALA A 150 -17.40 -2.39 -10.34
CA ALA A 150 -16.72 -3.65 -10.03
C ALA A 150 -17.73 -4.67 -9.50
N LYS A 151 -17.65 -5.92 -9.98
CA LYS A 151 -18.51 -7.01 -9.52
C LYS A 151 -18.02 -7.55 -8.17
N GLU A 152 -16.73 -7.70 -8.04
CA GLU A 152 -16.08 -8.24 -6.84
C GLU A 152 -14.67 -7.66 -6.73
N VAL A 153 -14.25 -7.33 -5.51
CA VAL A 153 -12.95 -6.74 -5.20
C VAL A 153 -12.25 -7.56 -4.14
N HIS A 154 -11.12 -8.13 -4.48
CA HIS A 154 -10.20 -8.78 -3.57
C HIS A 154 -9.00 -7.87 -3.32
N MET A 155 -8.42 -7.94 -2.12
CA MET A 155 -7.21 -7.19 -1.77
C MET A 155 -6.12 -8.14 -1.30
N ARG A 156 -4.89 -7.87 -1.73
CA ARG A 156 -3.68 -8.53 -1.22
C ARG A 156 -2.67 -7.48 -0.81
N ILE A 157 -2.18 -7.63 0.40
CA ILE A 157 -1.33 -6.63 1.04
C ILE A 157 0.04 -7.23 1.24
N ALA A 158 1.07 -6.51 0.80
CA ALA A 158 2.46 -6.97 0.87
C ALA A 158 2.98 -7.04 2.30
N CYS A 159 2.60 -6.06 3.12
CA CYS A 159 3.06 -5.97 4.50
C CYS A 159 2.17 -6.80 5.43
N PRO A 160 2.75 -7.48 6.43
CA PRO A 160 1.99 -8.07 7.52
C PRO A 160 1.15 -7.02 8.27
N PRO A 161 0.11 -7.42 9.02
CA PRO A 161 -0.67 -6.50 9.82
C PRO A 161 0.19 -5.67 10.77
N LEU A 162 0.04 -4.33 10.71
CA LEU A 162 0.78 -3.40 11.55
C LEU A 162 0.20 -3.39 12.97
N ILE A 163 0.95 -3.92 13.92
CA ILE A 163 0.52 -4.06 15.32
C ILE A 163 1.03 -2.92 16.19
N TYR A 164 2.19 -2.34 15.86
CA TYR A 164 2.83 -1.27 16.61
C TYR A 164 3.09 -0.05 15.73
N ALA A 165 3.02 1.13 16.35
CA ALA A 165 3.46 2.36 15.70
C ALA A 165 4.99 2.31 15.52
N CYS A 166 5.46 2.77 14.37
CA CYS A 166 6.88 2.86 14.08
C CYS A 166 7.40 4.25 14.48
N PRO A 167 8.46 4.37 15.29
CA PRO A 167 9.02 5.65 15.64
C PRO A 167 9.75 6.34 14.49
N PHE A 168 10.14 5.60 13.45
CA PHE A 168 10.88 6.11 12.30
C PHE A 168 9.98 6.49 11.12
N VAL A 169 8.77 5.91 11.04
CA VAL A 169 7.86 6.06 9.91
C VAL A 169 6.65 6.88 10.32
N GLY A 170 6.65 8.16 9.96
CA GLY A 170 5.67 9.15 10.43
C GLY A 170 4.20 8.83 10.12
N PHE A 171 3.88 8.06 9.06
CA PHE A 171 2.50 7.72 8.74
C PHE A 171 1.89 6.70 9.71
N SER A 172 2.70 5.90 10.37
CA SER A 172 2.27 4.99 11.43
C SER A 172 2.35 5.63 12.83
N ALA A 173 2.88 6.85 12.93
CA ALA A 173 2.87 7.61 14.16
C ALA A 173 1.41 7.87 14.57
N SER A 174 1.04 7.32 15.70
CA SER A 174 -0.31 7.41 16.23
C SER A 174 -0.24 7.79 17.70
N LYS A 175 -1.11 8.71 18.11
CA LYS A 175 -1.23 9.10 19.51
C LYS A 175 -1.85 8.01 20.38
N ASN A 176 -2.60 7.09 19.73
CA ASN A 176 -3.27 5.97 20.36
C ASN A 176 -3.06 4.70 19.53
N ALA A 177 -2.70 3.58 20.17
CA ALA A 177 -2.51 2.29 19.50
C ALA A 177 -3.76 1.82 18.74
N LEU A 178 -4.97 2.20 19.18
CA LEU A 178 -6.24 1.87 18.51
C LEU A 178 -6.49 2.64 17.20
N GLU A 179 -5.65 3.58 16.83
CA GLU A 179 -5.68 4.17 15.48
C GLU A 179 -5.23 3.15 14.42
N LEU A 180 -4.40 2.17 14.81
CA LEU A 180 -4.04 1.05 13.94
C LEU A 180 -5.23 0.09 13.83
N ILE A 181 -5.68 -0.18 12.61
CA ILE A 181 -6.83 -1.05 12.35
C ILE A 181 -6.66 -2.43 12.98
N THR A 182 -5.45 -3.00 12.92
CA THR A 182 -5.13 -4.31 13.51
C THR A 182 -5.39 -4.33 15.02
N ARG A 183 -4.94 -3.30 15.73
CA ARG A 183 -5.16 -3.19 17.19
C ARG A 183 -6.64 -3.04 17.54
N ARG A 184 -7.38 -2.28 16.74
CA ARG A 184 -8.82 -2.10 16.92
C ARG A 184 -9.57 -3.43 16.74
N ILE A 185 -9.24 -4.18 15.68
CA ILE A 185 -9.86 -5.49 15.42
C ILE A 185 -9.50 -6.50 16.51
N ILE A 186 -8.24 -6.55 16.96
CA ILE A 186 -7.83 -7.43 18.07
C ILE A 186 -8.69 -7.13 19.30
N LYS A 187 -8.81 -5.84 19.68
CA LYS A 187 -9.62 -5.44 20.82
C LYS A 187 -11.11 -5.86 20.66
N GLU A 188 -11.70 -5.61 19.49
CA GLU A 188 -13.08 -6.02 19.23
C GLU A 188 -13.30 -7.53 19.33
N LEU A 189 -12.30 -8.33 18.93
CA LEU A 189 -12.35 -9.80 19.05
C LEU A 189 -12.18 -10.26 20.51
N GLU A 190 -11.35 -9.58 21.28
CA GLU A 190 -11.17 -9.84 22.72
C GLU A 190 -12.44 -9.50 23.50
N ASP A 191 -13.03 -8.32 23.23
CA ASP A 191 -14.27 -7.88 23.85
C ASP A 191 -15.45 -8.83 23.55
N ARG A 192 -15.52 -9.39 22.35
CA ARG A 192 -16.54 -10.41 21.99
C ARG A 192 -16.36 -11.73 22.74
N LYS A 193 -15.13 -12.16 23.01
CA LYS A 193 -14.85 -13.38 23.77
C LYS A 193 -15.14 -13.23 25.27
N SER A 194 -15.15 -12.02 25.79
CA SER A 194 -15.46 -11.75 27.21
C SER A 194 -16.96 -11.70 27.52
N VAL A 195 -17.82 -11.83 26.50
CA VAL A 195 -19.30 -11.77 26.62
C VAL A 195 -19.95 -13.16 26.50
N VAL A 196 -19.15 -14.24 26.41
CA VAL A 196 -19.63 -15.64 26.33
C VAL A 196 -19.44 -16.36 27.66
#